data_f55e15892c6dfe8e96201c702473893f
#
_entry.id   f55e15892c6dfe8e96201c702473893f
#
_cell.length_a   1.000
_cell.length_b   1.000
_cell.length_c   1.000
_cell.angle_alpha   90.00
_cell.angle_beta   90.00
_cell.angle_gamma   90.00
#
_symmetry.space_group_name_H-M   'P 1'
#
loop_
_entity.id
_entity.type
_entity.pdbx_description
1 polymer ?
#
loop_
_entity_poly.entity_id
_entity_poly.type
_entity_poly.pdbx_seq_one_letter_code
_entity_poly.pdbx_strand_id
1 'polypeptide(L)'
;MPKFAWTVYFLLVVLLESGVFVADAVKSESVTEGESVSLNSSFTQIHRDEEIEWKFGDILIAKVKNNKSVFYEIDDESFRDRLKLDHQTGSLTIINSRTTDSGLYTVSRDTTTNTINLTVYARLPVPVISSNSSLNSSSSSSCSLVCSAVNVSHVTLSWFKGNSVFSSIRVSDLSSRSDLLLHLECVDDSYSCVLNNPIRNQTQHLNNTQLCHTCAAVSRTVLISAAAAGSLLIVAAVGIFWICRKHRNTHREETRAEEITYADPTFNRRNRNKSRATEEDHVEYTSVPHQS
;
A
#
# COMPACT_ATOMS: atom_id res chain seq x y z
N MET A 1 -25.35 -61.53 10.24
CA MET A 1 -25.07 -60.09 10.10
C MET A 1 -25.34 -59.28 11.38
N PRO A 2 -24.77 -59.56 12.56
CA PRO A 2 -24.91 -58.63 13.70
C PRO A 2 -23.58 -58.03 14.19
N LYS A 3 -22.44 -58.34 13.60
CA LYS A 3 -21.13 -57.83 14.13
C LYS A 3 -20.83 -56.37 13.73
N PHE A 4 -21.40 -55.88 12.63
CA PHE A 4 -21.17 -54.51 12.18
C PHE A 4 -21.97 -53.44 12.95
N ALA A 5 -23.15 -53.80 13.47
CA ALA A 5 -23.98 -52.88 14.25
C ALA A 5 -23.37 -52.60 15.64
N TRP A 6 -22.68 -53.58 16.22
CA TRP A 6 -22.04 -53.45 17.54
C TRP A 6 -20.75 -52.59 17.44
N THR A 7 -19.99 -52.71 16.38
CA THR A 7 -18.77 -51.89 16.20
C THR A 7 -19.13 -50.41 15.93
N VAL A 8 -20.21 -50.14 15.17
CA VAL A 8 -20.68 -48.76 14.95
C VAL A 8 -21.27 -48.19 16.26
N TYR A 9 -22.00 -48.97 17.03
CA TYR A 9 -22.52 -48.54 18.33
C TYR A 9 -21.40 -48.27 19.34
N PHE A 10 -20.37 -49.11 19.40
CA PHE A 10 -19.22 -48.92 20.29
C PHE A 10 -18.39 -47.68 19.86
N LEU A 11 -18.21 -47.45 18.58
CA LEU A 11 -17.55 -46.23 18.05
C LEU A 11 -18.36 -44.98 18.33
N LEU A 12 -19.69 -45.02 18.24
CA LEU A 12 -20.59 -43.92 18.61
C LEU A 12 -20.58 -43.65 20.12
N VAL A 13 -20.55 -44.66 20.95
CA VAL A 13 -20.46 -44.50 22.43
C VAL A 13 -19.11 -43.96 22.84
N VAL A 14 -18.01 -44.43 22.23
CA VAL A 14 -16.64 -43.89 22.49
C VAL A 14 -16.50 -42.44 22.00
N LEU A 15 -17.19 -42.06 20.90
CA LEU A 15 -17.23 -40.66 20.44
C LEU A 15 -18.13 -39.76 21.30
N LEU A 16 -19.12 -40.34 22.02
CA LEU A 16 -19.97 -39.62 22.97
C LEU A 16 -19.32 -39.50 24.35
N GLU A 17 -18.43 -40.43 24.72
CA GLU A 17 -17.65 -40.37 25.97
C GLU A 17 -16.32 -39.61 25.81
N SER A 18 -15.83 -39.38 24.59
CA SER A 18 -14.83 -38.35 24.36
C SER A 18 -15.53 -37.00 24.54
N GLY A 19 -15.63 -36.59 25.80
CA GLY A 19 -16.12 -35.26 26.14
C GLY A 19 -15.48 -34.27 25.18
N VAL A 20 -16.30 -33.60 24.40
CA VAL A 20 -15.87 -32.40 23.70
C VAL A 20 -15.35 -31.50 24.81
N PHE A 21 -14.04 -31.50 25.04
CA PHE A 21 -13.39 -30.42 25.76
C PHE A 21 -13.69 -29.17 24.91
N VAL A 22 -14.76 -28.49 25.25
CA VAL A 22 -14.94 -27.10 24.86
C VAL A 22 -13.77 -26.43 25.57
N ALA A 23 -12.68 -26.25 24.85
CA ALA A 23 -11.63 -25.37 25.29
C ALA A 23 -12.32 -24.03 25.47
N ASP A 24 -12.43 -23.56 26.70
CA ASP A 24 -12.94 -22.24 27.02
C ASP A 24 -12.16 -21.26 26.12
N ALA A 25 -12.86 -20.62 25.19
CA ALA A 25 -12.23 -19.75 24.20
C ALA A 25 -11.65 -18.57 24.96
N VAL A 26 -10.31 -18.55 25.08
CA VAL A 26 -9.60 -17.43 25.68
C VAL A 26 -9.94 -16.18 24.90
N LYS A 27 -10.60 -15.23 25.51
CA LYS A 27 -10.91 -13.95 24.94
C LYS A 27 -9.63 -13.10 24.86
N SER A 28 -9.38 -12.44 23.75
CA SER A 28 -8.23 -11.54 23.59
C SER A 28 -8.70 -10.09 23.60
N GLU A 29 -8.08 -9.28 24.43
CA GLU A 29 -8.27 -7.83 24.50
C GLU A 29 -6.95 -7.12 24.24
N SER A 30 -7.01 -5.95 23.62
CA SER A 30 -5.82 -5.16 23.27
C SER A 30 -6.07 -3.69 23.54
N VAL A 31 -5.07 -3.03 24.09
CA VAL A 31 -5.14 -1.61 24.44
C VAL A 31 -3.78 -0.93 24.21
N THR A 32 -3.79 0.38 23.98
CA THR A 32 -2.56 1.19 23.94
C THR A 32 -2.16 1.59 25.36
N GLU A 33 -0.89 1.57 25.66
CA GLU A 33 -0.32 2.06 26.91
C GLU A 33 -0.84 3.45 27.28
N GLY A 34 -1.24 3.63 28.54
CA GLY A 34 -1.83 4.85 29.08
C GLY A 34 -3.33 4.97 28.86
N GLU A 35 -3.95 4.12 28.05
CA GLU A 35 -5.41 4.06 27.95
C GLU A 35 -5.98 3.15 29.06
N SER A 36 -7.29 3.24 29.29
CA SER A 36 -7.99 2.36 30.23
C SER A 36 -8.64 1.21 29.47
N VAL A 37 -8.59 0.00 30.03
CA VAL A 37 -9.21 -1.19 29.45
C VAL A 37 -10.15 -1.82 30.48
N SER A 38 -11.33 -2.26 30.04
CA SER A 38 -12.29 -2.98 30.85
C SER A 38 -12.32 -4.46 30.43
N LEU A 39 -11.92 -5.33 31.33
CA LEU A 39 -11.97 -6.78 31.18
C LEU A 39 -13.36 -7.25 31.61
N ASN A 40 -14.15 -7.70 30.63
CA ASN A 40 -15.51 -8.14 30.88
C ASN A 40 -15.53 -9.52 31.54
N SER A 41 -16.13 -9.63 32.72
CA SER A 41 -16.27 -10.89 33.44
C SER A 41 -17.13 -11.94 32.73
N SER A 42 -17.97 -11.47 31.73
CA SER A 42 -18.99 -12.27 31.05
C SER A 42 -20.13 -12.76 31.99
N PHE A 43 -20.20 -12.27 33.21
CA PHE A 43 -21.33 -12.54 34.12
C PHE A 43 -22.41 -11.47 33.90
N THR A 44 -23.66 -11.89 33.77
CA THR A 44 -24.77 -10.98 33.47
C THR A 44 -25.24 -10.19 34.68
N GLN A 45 -25.15 -10.78 35.87
CA GLN A 45 -25.58 -10.15 37.09
C GLN A 45 -24.92 -10.86 38.29
N ILE A 46 -24.51 -10.08 39.28
CA ILE A 46 -23.91 -10.60 40.52
C ILE A 46 -24.89 -10.40 41.68
N HIS A 47 -25.20 -11.47 42.38
CA HIS A 47 -25.97 -11.39 43.62
C HIS A 47 -25.07 -11.01 44.80
N ARG A 48 -25.64 -10.43 45.87
CA ARG A 48 -24.87 -9.90 47.01
C ARG A 48 -24.00 -10.90 47.70
N ASP A 49 -24.44 -12.17 47.78
CA ASP A 49 -23.77 -13.27 48.42
C ASP A 49 -22.73 -13.97 47.55
N GLU A 50 -22.74 -13.66 46.25
CA GLU A 50 -21.75 -14.22 45.34
C GLU A 50 -20.39 -13.55 45.49
N GLU A 51 -19.35 -14.34 45.22
CA GLU A 51 -17.96 -13.93 45.29
C GLU A 51 -17.34 -14.03 43.93
N ILE A 52 -16.69 -12.94 43.49
CA ILE A 52 -15.94 -12.89 42.24
C ILE A 52 -14.49 -12.63 42.56
N GLU A 53 -13.62 -13.41 41.98
CA GLU A 53 -12.17 -13.27 42.10
C GLU A 53 -11.53 -13.03 40.76
N TRP A 54 -10.65 -12.04 40.71
CA TRP A 54 -9.79 -11.76 39.57
C TRP A 54 -8.35 -12.13 39.90
N LYS A 55 -7.71 -12.86 38.97
CA LYS A 55 -6.30 -13.25 39.08
C LYS A 55 -5.56 -12.74 37.85
N PHE A 56 -4.31 -12.35 38.03
CA PHE A 56 -3.33 -12.09 36.99
C PHE A 56 -2.28 -13.20 37.04
N GLY A 57 -2.25 -14.06 36.02
CA GLY A 57 -1.61 -15.37 36.14
C GLY A 57 -2.22 -16.17 37.29
N ASP A 58 -1.39 -16.55 38.27
CA ASP A 58 -1.81 -17.28 39.45
C ASP A 58 -2.08 -16.39 40.68
N ILE A 59 -1.89 -15.07 40.55
CA ILE A 59 -1.93 -14.14 41.67
C ILE A 59 -3.30 -13.46 41.75
N LEU A 60 -3.96 -13.54 42.93
CA LEU A 60 -5.20 -12.84 43.20
C LEU A 60 -4.96 -11.35 43.29
N ILE A 61 -5.65 -10.56 42.43
CA ILE A 61 -5.50 -9.10 42.32
C ILE A 61 -6.70 -8.31 42.81
N ALA A 62 -7.90 -8.87 42.67
CA ALA A 62 -9.11 -8.19 43.09
C ALA A 62 -10.21 -9.23 43.45
N LYS A 63 -11.08 -8.84 44.37
CA LYS A 63 -12.20 -9.66 44.82
C LYS A 63 -13.40 -8.79 45.15
N VAL A 64 -14.60 -9.22 44.79
CA VAL A 64 -15.85 -8.59 45.24
C VAL A 64 -16.71 -9.61 45.95
N LYS A 65 -17.23 -9.20 47.10
CA LYS A 65 -18.21 -9.93 47.90
C LYS A 65 -19.06 -8.97 48.71
N ASN A 66 -20.35 -9.21 48.80
CA ASN A 66 -21.29 -8.34 49.55
C ASN A 66 -21.18 -6.86 49.16
N ASN A 67 -21.05 -6.55 47.85
CA ASN A 67 -20.83 -5.19 47.31
C ASN A 67 -19.58 -4.48 47.86
N LYS A 68 -18.62 -5.20 48.35
CA LYS A 68 -17.33 -4.69 48.80
C LYS A 68 -16.22 -5.22 47.91
N SER A 69 -15.42 -4.30 47.35
CA SER A 69 -14.20 -4.66 46.61
C SER A 69 -13.01 -4.67 47.55
N VAL A 70 -12.16 -5.66 47.37
CA VAL A 70 -10.85 -5.76 47.99
C VAL A 70 -9.84 -5.89 46.86
N PHE A 71 -8.81 -5.08 46.92
CA PHE A 71 -7.69 -5.16 45.97
C PHE A 71 -6.46 -5.65 46.72
N TYR A 72 -5.75 -6.54 46.12
CA TYR A 72 -4.54 -7.15 46.70
C TYR A 72 -3.31 -6.50 46.03
N GLU A 73 -2.35 -6.11 46.86
CA GLU A 73 -1.09 -5.59 46.38
C GLU A 73 -0.22 -6.75 45.90
N ILE A 74 0.20 -6.69 44.64
CA ILE A 74 1.27 -7.54 44.10
C ILE A 74 2.51 -6.66 44.10
N ASP A 75 3.64 -7.19 44.59
CA ASP A 75 4.94 -6.52 44.63
C ASP A 75 5.01 -5.10 44.06
N ASP A 76 5.45 -4.16 44.90
CA ASP A 76 5.80 -2.76 44.58
C ASP A 76 5.16 -2.16 43.31
N GLU A 77 3.95 -1.62 43.42
CA GLU A 77 3.36 -0.66 42.48
C GLU A 77 2.70 -1.16 41.18
N SER A 78 2.63 -2.47 40.89
CA SER A 78 2.13 -2.89 39.58
C SER A 78 0.69 -2.46 39.29
N PHE A 79 -0.27 -2.67 40.21
CA PHE A 79 -1.68 -2.33 40.04
C PHE A 79 -2.21 -1.27 41.01
N ARG A 80 -1.35 -0.69 41.83
CA ARG A 80 -1.74 0.26 42.88
C ARG A 80 -2.61 1.38 42.31
N ASP A 81 -3.79 1.59 42.89
CA ASP A 81 -4.74 2.61 42.56
C ASP A 81 -5.21 2.65 41.08
N ARG A 82 -4.84 1.65 40.29
CA ARG A 82 -5.21 1.55 38.86
C ARG A 82 -6.35 0.57 38.57
N LEU A 83 -6.83 -0.17 39.57
CA LEU A 83 -7.92 -1.12 39.39
C LEU A 83 -9.25 -0.51 39.84
N LYS A 84 -10.29 -0.76 39.06
CA LYS A 84 -11.69 -0.53 39.44
C LYS A 84 -12.50 -1.79 39.15
N LEU A 85 -13.37 -2.16 40.04
CA LEU A 85 -14.22 -3.32 39.92
C LEU A 85 -15.69 -2.89 39.92
N ASP A 86 -16.43 -3.32 38.92
CA ASP A 86 -17.86 -3.07 38.82
C ASP A 86 -18.60 -4.11 39.68
N HIS A 87 -19.37 -3.64 40.65
CA HIS A 87 -20.13 -4.49 41.57
C HIS A 87 -21.34 -5.16 40.93
N GLN A 88 -21.83 -4.69 39.80
CA GLN A 88 -23.00 -5.23 39.12
C GLN A 88 -22.62 -6.34 38.16
N THR A 89 -21.55 -6.12 37.39
CA THR A 89 -21.10 -7.05 36.35
C THR A 89 -19.85 -7.84 36.74
N GLY A 90 -19.13 -7.42 37.77
CA GLY A 90 -17.85 -8.00 38.18
C GLY A 90 -16.72 -7.71 37.16
N SER A 91 -16.92 -6.81 36.23
CA SER A 91 -15.90 -6.46 35.25
C SER A 91 -14.77 -5.66 35.91
N LEU A 92 -13.54 -5.97 35.56
CA LEU A 92 -12.33 -5.30 36.05
C LEU A 92 -11.86 -4.25 35.05
N THR A 93 -11.70 -3.00 35.50
CA THR A 93 -11.12 -1.93 34.71
C THR A 93 -9.71 -1.62 35.19
N ILE A 94 -8.76 -1.61 34.29
CA ILE A 94 -7.37 -1.19 34.51
C ILE A 94 -7.23 0.22 33.93
N ILE A 95 -6.88 1.16 34.78
CA ILE A 95 -6.69 2.58 34.39
C ILE A 95 -5.23 2.81 34.09
N ASN A 96 -4.93 3.62 33.07
CA ASN A 96 -3.56 3.95 32.69
C ASN A 96 -2.72 2.69 32.52
N SER A 97 -3.17 1.80 31.61
CA SER A 97 -2.54 0.48 31.36
C SER A 97 -1.07 0.65 30.95
N ARG A 98 -0.24 -0.27 31.42
CA ARG A 98 1.19 -0.36 31.17
C ARG A 98 1.51 -1.61 30.35
N THR A 99 2.57 -1.62 29.59
CA THR A 99 3.01 -2.81 28.84
C THR A 99 3.22 -4.03 29.75
N THR A 100 3.59 -3.79 31.01
CA THR A 100 3.75 -4.83 32.07
C THR A 100 2.42 -5.45 32.53
N ASP A 101 1.27 -4.83 32.21
CA ASP A 101 -0.05 -5.38 32.51
C ASP A 101 -0.48 -6.45 31.49
N SER A 102 0.30 -6.66 30.42
CA SER A 102 0.03 -7.72 29.44
C SER A 102 0.14 -9.09 30.07
N GLY A 103 -0.84 -9.95 29.79
CA GLY A 103 -0.85 -11.30 30.30
C GLY A 103 -2.24 -11.90 30.44
N LEU A 104 -2.31 -13.04 31.15
CA LEU A 104 -3.51 -13.80 31.29
C LEU A 104 -4.27 -13.37 32.57
N TYR A 105 -5.50 -12.93 32.38
CA TYR A 105 -6.43 -12.59 33.45
C TYR A 105 -7.49 -13.68 33.55
N THR A 106 -7.76 -14.12 34.75
CA THR A 106 -8.77 -15.13 35.03
C THR A 106 -9.77 -14.54 36.00
N VAL A 107 -11.06 -14.62 35.65
CA VAL A 107 -12.16 -14.28 36.56
C VAL A 107 -12.94 -15.51 36.89
N SER A 108 -13.19 -15.74 38.19
CA SER A 108 -13.94 -16.88 38.68
C SER A 108 -15.11 -16.44 39.52
N ARG A 109 -16.22 -17.19 39.37
CA ARG A 109 -17.42 -17.16 40.23
C ARG A 109 -17.86 -18.59 40.50
N ASP A 110 -17.81 -18.99 41.73
CA ASP A 110 -18.07 -20.38 42.16
C ASP A 110 -17.20 -21.39 41.36
N THR A 111 -17.84 -22.16 40.47
CA THR A 111 -17.17 -23.16 39.62
C THR A 111 -16.95 -22.64 38.19
N THR A 112 -17.43 -21.44 37.87
CA THR A 112 -17.30 -20.87 36.52
C THR A 112 -16.07 -19.98 36.45
N THR A 113 -15.26 -20.18 35.41
CA THR A 113 -14.03 -19.43 35.17
C THR A 113 -14.01 -18.94 33.75
N ASN A 114 -13.69 -17.66 33.54
CA ASN A 114 -13.45 -17.07 32.23
C ASN A 114 -12.03 -16.53 32.17
N THR A 115 -11.40 -16.67 31.03
CA THR A 115 -10.00 -16.27 30.81
C THR A 115 -9.88 -15.24 29.70
N ILE A 116 -9.10 -14.19 29.94
CA ILE A 116 -8.87 -13.09 29.05
C ILE A 116 -7.36 -12.89 28.90
N ASN A 117 -6.88 -12.88 27.65
CA ASN A 117 -5.50 -12.53 27.34
C ASN A 117 -5.46 -11.04 26.97
N LEU A 118 -4.88 -10.21 27.83
CA LEU A 118 -4.68 -8.79 27.59
C LEU A 118 -3.31 -8.54 26.97
N THR A 119 -3.29 -7.75 25.89
CA THR A 119 -2.06 -7.25 25.29
C THR A 119 -2.06 -5.73 25.32
N VAL A 120 -1.11 -5.14 26.04
CA VAL A 120 -0.90 -3.69 26.07
C VAL A 120 0.26 -3.33 25.15
N TYR A 121 -0.05 -2.61 24.11
CA TYR A 121 0.95 -2.14 23.15
C TYR A 121 1.51 -0.79 23.57
N ALA A 122 2.82 -0.63 23.52
CA ALA A 122 3.49 0.65 23.73
C ALA A 122 2.95 1.70 22.74
N ARG A 123 2.97 2.96 23.15
CA ARG A 123 2.65 4.09 22.25
C ARG A 123 3.64 4.14 21.13
N LEU A 124 3.14 4.25 19.90
CA LEU A 124 4.00 4.38 18.74
C LEU A 124 4.59 5.81 18.66
N PRO A 125 5.92 5.97 18.58
CA PRO A 125 6.51 7.24 18.20
C PRO A 125 6.21 7.55 16.73
N VAL A 126 6.28 8.82 16.36
CA VAL A 126 6.26 9.22 14.96
C VAL A 126 7.60 8.81 14.35
N PRO A 127 7.65 8.07 13.25
CA PRO A 127 8.91 7.71 12.61
C PRO A 127 9.59 8.95 12.05
N VAL A 128 10.92 8.90 11.96
CA VAL A 128 11.73 10.02 11.47
C VAL A 128 12.34 9.67 10.12
N ILE A 129 12.15 10.53 9.13
CA ILE A 129 12.78 10.42 7.81
C ILE A 129 14.02 11.32 7.79
N SER A 130 15.17 10.76 7.43
CA SER A 130 16.42 11.48 7.25
C SER A 130 17.13 11.07 5.96
N SER A 131 18.01 11.95 5.44
CA SER A 131 18.88 11.59 4.34
C SER A 131 20.05 10.75 4.83
N ASN A 132 20.39 9.71 4.09
CA ASN A 132 21.60 8.93 4.38
C ASN A 132 22.79 9.57 3.66
N SER A 133 23.46 10.49 4.35
CA SER A 133 24.61 11.25 3.82
C SER A 133 25.85 10.40 3.51
N SER A 134 25.93 9.18 4.04
CA SER A 134 27.06 8.27 3.78
C SER A 134 27.06 7.67 2.36
N LEU A 135 25.94 7.76 1.65
CA LEU A 135 25.78 7.23 0.28
C LEU A 135 25.74 8.34 -0.78
N ASN A 136 25.84 9.60 -0.37
CA ASN A 136 25.86 10.73 -1.30
C ASN A 136 27.28 10.89 -1.89
N SER A 137 27.67 9.99 -2.77
CA SER A 137 28.82 10.21 -3.65
C SER A 137 28.48 11.32 -4.64
N SER A 138 29.35 12.31 -4.74
CA SER A 138 29.20 13.61 -5.40
C SER A 138 28.94 13.60 -6.90
N SER A 139 28.43 12.53 -7.48
CA SER A 139 28.19 12.43 -8.94
C SER A 139 26.92 11.69 -9.35
N SER A 140 26.09 11.20 -8.44
CA SER A 140 24.83 10.54 -8.80
C SER A 140 23.64 11.35 -8.29
N SER A 141 22.68 11.57 -9.16
CA SER A 141 21.37 12.19 -8.88
C SER A 141 20.47 11.32 -7.97
N SER A 142 21.04 10.28 -7.34
CA SER A 142 20.30 9.35 -6.49
C SER A 142 20.13 9.89 -5.08
N CYS A 143 18.97 9.60 -4.49
CA CYS A 143 18.58 9.98 -3.15
C CYS A 143 18.47 8.73 -2.27
N SER A 144 19.15 8.75 -1.13
CA SER A 144 19.07 7.70 -0.13
C SER A 144 18.46 8.25 1.15
N LEU A 145 17.32 7.68 1.52
CA LEU A 145 16.55 8.06 2.70
C LEU A 145 16.53 6.91 3.71
N VAL A 146 16.49 7.25 4.97
CA VAL A 146 16.32 6.32 6.07
C VAL A 146 15.08 6.73 6.85
N CYS A 147 14.17 5.79 7.04
CA CYS A 147 13.12 5.92 8.03
C CYS A 147 13.53 5.19 9.29
N SER A 148 13.48 5.88 10.41
CA SER A 148 13.93 5.40 11.72
C SER A 148 12.80 5.41 12.73
N ALA A 149 12.73 4.37 13.55
CA ALA A 149 11.92 4.31 14.76
C ALA A 149 12.80 3.88 15.94
N VAL A 150 12.58 4.47 17.11
CA VAL A 150 13.38 4.19 18.32
C VAL A 150 12.51 3.63 19.43
N ASN A 151 13.07 2.72 20.23
CA ASN A 151 12.43 2.10 21.40
C ASN A 151 11.09 1.45 21.04
N VAL A 152 11.06 0.66 19.97
CA VAL A 152 9.85 -0.01 19.46
C VAL A 152 9.99 -1.53 19.52
N SER A 153 8.86 -2.21 19.79
CA SER A 153 8.73 -3.67 19.74
C SER A 153 7.37 -4.05 19.14
N HIS A 154 7.28 -5.24 18.55
CA HIS A 154 6.06 -5.77 17.94
C HIS A 154 5.43 -4.83 16.90
N VAL A 155 6.27 -4.17 16.09
CA VAL A 155 5.86 -3.20 15.07
C VAL A 155 6.31 -3.64 13.68
N THR A 156 5.66 -3.06 12.67
CA THR A 156 6.12 -3.09 11.28
C THR A 156 6.45 -1.67 10.86
N LEU A 157 7.66 -1.46 10.34
CA LEU A 157 8.10 -0.21 9.73
C LEU A 157 8.07 -0.40 8.22
N SER A 158 7.40 0.50 7.49
CA SER A 158 7.16 0.34 6.06
C SER A 158 7.30 1.65 5.30
N TRP A 159 7.87 1.58 4.10
CA TRP A 159 7.77 2.63 3.11
C TRP A 159 6.56 2.39 2.20
N PHE A 160 5.80 3.44 1.99
CA PHE A 160 4.69 3.49 1.03
C PHE A 160 5.04 4.42 -0.12
N LYS A 161 4.67 4.01 -1.33
CA LYS A 161 4.60 4.84 -2.53
C LYS A 161 3.13 5.03 -2.87
N GLY A 162 2.60 6.24 -2.68
CA GLY A 162 1.15 6.45 -2.71
C GLY A 162 0.45 5.55 -1.69
N ASN A 163 -0.46 4.70 -2.14
CA ASN A 163 -1.21 3.76 -1.30
C ASN A 163 -0.63 2.34 -1.26
N SER A 164 0.50 2.10 -1.91
CA SER A 164 1.10 0.77 -2.02
C SER A 164 2.32 0.62 -1.13
N VAL A 165 2.45 -0.53 -0.46
CA VAL A 165 3.67 -0.87 0.30
C VAL A 165 4.82 -1.08 -0.68
N PHE A 166 5.91 -0.33 -0.50
CA PHE A 166 7.11 -0.43 -1.31
C PHE A 166 8.16 -1.33 -0.65
N SER A 167 8.35 -1.20 0.67
CA SER A 167 9.30 -1.99 1.46
C SER A 167 8.84 -2.04 2.90
N SER A 168 9.15 -3.12 3.63
CA SER A 168 8.81 -3.25 5.05
C SER A 168 9.77 -4.13 5.81
N ILE A 169 9.93 -3.84 7.09
CA ILE A 169 10.61 -4.69 8.09
C ILE A 169 9.70 -4.90 9.30
N ARG A 170 9.81 -6.08 9.93
CA ARG A 170 9.12 -6.39 11.18
C ARG A 170 10.12 -6.37 12.32
N VAL A 171 9.75 -5.74 13.40
CA VAL A 171 10.51 -5.68 14.65
C VAL A 171 9.73 -6.47 15.69
N SER A 172 10.23 -7.63 16.10
CA SER A 172 9.59 -8.50 17.09
C SER A 172 9.99 -8.13 18.52
N ASP A 173 11.27 -7.92 18.75
CA ASP A 173 11.83 -7.63 20.06
C ASP A 173 12.05 -6.14 20.26
N LEU A 174 12.21 -5.72 21.51
CA LEU A 174 12.53 -4.32 21.81
C LEU A 174 13.83 -3.90 21.12
N SER A 175 13.71 -2.95 20.21
CA SER A 175 14.83 -2.38 19.47
C SER A 175 15.07 -0.93 19.88
N SER A 176 16.30 -0.62 20.29
CA SER A 176 16.69 0.76 20.57
C SER A 176 16.57 1.67 19.34
N ARG A 177 16.80 1.10 18.16
CA ARG A 177 16.61 1.77 16.87
C ARG A 177 16.35 0.76 15.76
N SER A 178 15.37 1.06 14.92
CA SER A 178 15.06 0.31 13.72
C SER A 178 15.05 1.24 12.53
N ASP A 179 15.84 0.90 11.52
CA ASP A 179 16.04 1.70 10.31
C ASP A 179 15.59 0.94 9.07
N LEU A 180 14.91 1.63 8.17
CA LEU A 180 14.52 1.12 6.87
C LEU A 180 14.99 2.07 5.76
N LEU A 181 15.92 1.56 4.94
CA LEU A 181 16.52 2.32 3.85
C LEU A 181 15.58 2.40 2.65
N LEU A 182 15.50 3.56 2.02
CA LEU A 182 14.86 3.81 0.75
C LEU A 182 15.87 4.46 -0.20
N HIS A 183 16.11 3.83 -1.34
CA HIS A 183 16.99 4.36 -2.38
C HIS A 183 16.18 4.70 -3.62
N LEU A 184 16.29 5.96 -4.07
CA LEU A 184 15.55 6.49 -5.22
C LEU A 184 16.54 7.22 -6.15
N GLU A 185 16.32 7.13 -7.46
CA GLU A 185 17.03 8.00 -8.41
C GLU A 185 16.52 9.44 -8.28
N CYS A 186 15.23 9.59 -8.15
CA CYS A 186 14.56 10.86 -7.88
C CYS A 186 13.19 10.59 -7.26
N VAL A 187 12.54 11.62 -6.71
CA VAL A 187 11.19 11.51 -6.16
C VAL A 187 10.16 11.79 -7.25
N ASP A 188 9.42 10.76 -7.65
CA ASP A 188 8.41 10.78 -8.71
C ASP A 188 6.97 10.70 -8.19
N ASP A 189 6.80 10.40 -6.90
CA ASP A 189 5.49 10.20 -6.26
C ASP A 189 5.54 10.64 -4.79
N SER A 190 4.41 10.52 -4.10
CA SER A 190 4.33 10.72 -2.66
C SER A 190 4.85 9.49 -1.93
N TYR A 191 5.87 9.66 -1.12
CA TYR A 191 6.39 8.62 -0.23
C TYR A 191 6.01 8.94 1.21
N SER A 192 5.74 7.90 1.97
CA SER A 192 5.53 8.01 3.40
C SER A 192 6.11 6.81 4.13
N CYS A 193 6.63 7.07 5.34
CA CYS A 193 7.05 6.04 6.24
C CYS A 193 5.96 5.81 7.28
N VAL A 194 5.58 4.56 7.49
CA VAL A 194 4.52 4.16 8.41
C VAL A 194 5.08 3.17 9.42
N LEU A 195 4.93 3.51 10.69
CA LEU A 195 5.15 2.62 11.82
C LEU A 195 3.77 2.08 12.26
N ASN A 196 3.61 0.78 12.28
CA ASN A 196 2.33 0.13 12.56
C ASN A 196 2.45 -0.95 13.64
N ASN A 197 1.49 -0.99 14.56
CA ASN A 197 1.21 -2.13 15.42
C ASN A 197 -0.25 -2.60 15.21
N PRO A 198 -0.72 -3.70 15.83
CA PRO A 198 -2.08 -4.19 15.61
C PRO A 198 -3.22 -3.22 15.94
N ILE A 199 -2.96 -2.16 16.72
CA ILE A 199 -3.98 -1.20 17.17
C ILE A 199 -3.91 0.10 16.40
N ARG A 200 -2.69 0.63 16.15
CA ARG A 200 -2.47 1.99 15.62
C ARG A 200 -1.36 2.03 14.59
N ASN A 201 -1.38 3.10 13.81
CA ASN A 201 -0.26 3.48 12.95
C ASN A 201 0.16 4.93 13.23
N GLN A 202 1.42 5.21 12.93
CA GLN A 202 2.00 6.55 12.87
C GLN A 202 2.64 6.73 11.49
N THR A 203 2.30 7.82 10.83
CA THR A 203 2.74 8.09 9.46
C THR A 203 3.55 9.38 9.41
N GLN A 204 4.71 9.33 8.77
CA GLN A 204 5.51 10.48 8.40
C GLN A 204 5.57 10.58 6.89
N HIS A 205 5.08 11.68 6.34
CA HIS A 205 5.16 11.95 4.91
C HIS A 205 6.53 12.53 4.55
N LEU A 206 7.06 12.08 3.42
CA LEU A 206 8.27 12.66 2.84
C LEU A 206 7.95 14.07 2.31
N ASN A 207 8.58 15.08 2.91
CA ASN A 207 8.45 16.44 2.44
C ASN A 207 9.50 16.67 1.33
N ASN A 208 9.06 16.69 0.09
CA ASN A 208 9.90 16.62 -1.12
C ASN A 208 10.91 17.76 -1.28
N THR A 209 10.78 18.84 -0.52
CA THR A 209 11.56 20.07 -0.77
C THR A 209 12.91 20.12 -0.06
N GLN A 210 13.18 19.22 0.89
CA GLN A 210 14.37 19.33 1.74
C GLN A 210 15.37 18.17 1.65
N LEU A 211 14.95 16.98 1.23
CA LEU A 211 15.77 15.78 1.34
C LEU A 211 16.22 15.18 0.01
N CYS A 212 15.42 15.34 -1.06
CA CYS A 212 15.69 14.75 -2.36
C CYS A 212 15.25 15.68 -3.50
N HIS A 213 15.92 15.58 -4.65
CA HIS A 213 15.44 16.22 -5.86
C HIS A 213 14.22 15.49 -6.42
N THR A 214 13.19 16.25 -6.78
CA THR A 214 12.08 15.70 -7.56
C THR A 214 12.59 15.29 -8.94
N CYS A 215 12.05 14.22 -9.49
CA CYS A 215 12.31 13.86 -10.88
C CYS A 215 11.98 15.08 -11.73
N ALA A 216 13.00 15.66 -12.39
CA ALA A 216 12.73 16.68 -13.38
C ALA A 216 11.75 16.05 -14.35
N ALA A 217 10.48 16.46 -14.29
CA ALA A 217 9.54 16.14 -15.34
C ALA A 217 10.27 16.57 -16.62
N VAL A 218 10.65 15.60 -17.46
CA VAL A 218 11.04 15.91 -18.84
C VAL A 218 9.82 16.63 -19.37
N SER A 219 9.95 17.96 -19.31
CA SER A 219 8.81 18.84 -19.47
C SER A 219 8.24 18.51 -20.84
N ARG A 220 6.99 18.08 -20.90
CA ARG A 220 6.26 17.95 -22.16
C ARG A 220 6.41 19.23 -22.99
N THR A 221 6.72 20.35 -22.33
CA THR A 221 7.06 21.62 -22.94
C THR A 221 8.35 21.58 -23.78
N VAL A 222 9.38 20.80 -23.39
CA VAL A 222 10.61 20.65 -24.21
C VAL A 222 10.31 19.81 -25.45
N LEU A 223 9.50 18.77 -25.34
CA LEU A 223 9.07 17.98 -26.50
C LEU A 223 8.15 18.78 -27.42
N ILE A 224 7.25 19.59 -26.87
CA ILE A 224 6.36 20.48 -27.66
C ILE A 224 7.17 21.57 -28.33
N SER A 225 8.16 22.19 -27.67
CA SER A 225 9.00 23.22 -28.27
C SER A 225 9.92 22.65 -29.36
N ALA A 226 10.48 21.44 -29.19
CA ALA A 226 11.27 20.76 -30.20
C ALA A 226 10.41 20.38 -31.44
N ALA A 227 9.20 19.92 -31.24
CA ALA A 227 8.24 19.59 -32.29
C ALA A 227 7.78 20.88 -33.03
N ALA A 228 7.53 21.96 -32.29
CA ALA A 228 7.15 23.26 -32.88
C ALA A 228 8.28 23.87 -33.69
N ALA A 229 9.52 23.83 -33.19
CA ALA A 229 10.70 24.30 -33.94
C ALA A 229 10.94 23.47 -35.21
N GLY A 230 10.80 22.15 -35.13
CA GLY A 230 10.91 21.24 -36.27
C GLY A 230 9.85 21.51 -37.34
N SER A 231 8.60 21.72 -36.93
CA SER A 231 7.50 22.03 -37.87
C SER A 231 7.67 23.37 -38.56
N LEU A 232 8.16 24.41 -37.87
CA LEU A 232 8.46 25.72 -38.47
C LEU A 232 9.58 25.62 -39.50
N LEU A 233 10.63 24.83 -39.24
CA LEU A 233 11.71 24.62 -40.22
C LEU A 233 11.22 23.89 -41.47
N ILE A 234 10.35 22.93 -41.36
CA ILE A 234 9.75 22.20 -42.48
C ILE A 234 8.88 23.14 -43.31
N VAL A 235 8.04 23.97 -42.68
CA VAL A 235 7.21 24.97 -43.38
C VAL A 235 8.07 25.98 -44.10
N ALA A 236 9.14 26.45 -43.46
CA ALA A 236 10.09 27.39 -44.10
C ALA A 236 10.80 26.74 -45.31
N ALA A 237 11.27 25.51 -45.18
CA ALA A 237 11.93 24.77 -46.27
C ALA A 237 10.99 24.53 -47.46
N VAL A 238 9.74 24.15 -47.20
CA VAL A 238 8.70 23.97 -48.22
C VAL A 238 8.37 25.30 -48.87
N GLY A 239 8.26 26.39 -48.11
CA GLY A 239 8.03 27.73 -48.61
C GLY A 239 9.15 28.19 -49.54
N ILE A 240 10.42 28.05 -49.16
CA ILE A 240 11.58 28.37 -49.98
C ILE A 240 11.60 27.51 -51.25
N PHE A 241 11.33 26.19 -51.13
CA PHE A 241 11.26 25.32 -52.31
C PHE A 241 10.19 25.76 -53.30
N TRP A 242 9.01 26.15 -52.81
CA TRP A 242 7.93 26.66 -53.67
C TRP A 242 8.31 27.98 -54.36
N ILE A 243 8.96 28.92 -53.66
CA ILE A 243 9.44 30.20 -54.21
C ILE A 243 10.50 29.94 -55.26
N CYS A 244 11.49 29.07 -54.95
CA CYS A 244 12.53 28.72 -55.92
C CYS A 244 11.99 28.02 -57.18
N ARG A 245 10.97 27.16 -56.98
CA ARG A 245 10.30 26.49 -58.12
C ARG A 245 9.50 27.49 -58.96
N LYS A 246 8.79 28.42 -58.31
CA LYS A 246 8.05 29.50 -59.03
C LYS A 246 9.00 30.38 -59.80
N HIS A 247 10.12 30.79 -59.19
CA HIS A 247 11.13 31.64 -59.88
C HIS A 247 11.76 30.92 -61.07
N ARG A 248 12.02 29.62 -60.97
CA ARG A 248 12.53 28.79 -62.05
C ARG A 248 11.56 28.65 -63.22
N ASN A 249 10.27 28.56 -62.89
CA ASN A 249 9.23 28.51 -63.94
C ASN A 249 9.03 29.85 -64.64
N THR A 250 9.17 31.00 -63.96
CA THR A 250 9.09 32.35 -64.54
C THR A 250 10.27 32.59 -65.50
N HIS A 251 11.48 32.20 -65.09
CA HIS A 251 12.65 32.30 -66.00
C HIS A 251 12.55 31.38 -67.22
N ARG A 252 11.82 30.24 -67.09
CA ARG A 252 11.61 29.30 -68.19
C ARG A 252 10.56 29.81 -69.20
N GLU A 253 9.65 30.67 -68.77
CA GLU A 253 8.69 31.34 -69.64
C GLU A 253 9.31 32.53 -70.32
N GLU A 254 10.19 33.31 -69.66
CA GLU A 254 10.92 34.41 -70.30
C GLU A 254 11.88 33.92 -71.41
N THR A 255 12.64 32.83 -71.16
CA THR A 255 13.52 32.20 -72.15
C THR A 255 12.75 31.58 -73.32
N ARG A 256 11.48 31.20 -73.13
CA ARG A 256 10.64 30.65 -74.19
C ARG A 256 9.93 31.70 -75.01
N ALA A 257 9.81 32.94 -74.48
CA ALA A 257 9.24 34.05 -75.14
C ALA A 257 10.26 34.73 -76.12
N GLU A 258 11.57 34.57 -75.91
CA GLU A 258 12.62 35.09 -76.77
C GLU A 258 12.96 34.18 -77.96
N GLU A 259 12.44 32.93 -78.00
CA GLU A 259 12.74 31.97 -79.08
C GLU A 259 11.59 31.79 -80.08
N ILE A 260 10.73 32.81 -80.24
CA ILE A 260 9.76 32.81 -81.30
C ILE A 260 10.21 33.89 -82.36
N THR A 261 11.17 33.46 -83.17
CA THR A 261 11.47 34.16 -84.40
C THR A 261 11.38 33.15 -85.54
N TYR A 262 10.37 33.36 -86.37
CA TYR A 262 10.17 32.99 -87.76
C TYR A 262 10.60 31.59 -88.24
N ALA A 263 9.66 30.76 -88.58
CA ALA A 263 9.77 29.78 -89.62
C ALA A 263 8.52 29.79 -90.51
N ASP A 264 8.81 30.06 -91.76
CA ASP A 264 7.98 30.18 -92.93
C ASP A 264 7.15 28.91 -93.25
N PRO A 265 5.94 29.02 -93.79
CA PRO A 265 5.09 27.81 -93.99
C PRO A 265 5.34 27.18 -95.37
N THR A 266 5.83 25.97 -95.38
CA THR A 266 5.73 25.11 -96.57
C THR A 266 4.70 24.01 -96.40
N PHE A 267 3.69 24.15 -97.28
CA PHE A 267 2.66 23.15 -97.51
C PHE A 267 3.24 21.82 -97.99
N ASN A 268 2.86 20.71 -97.41
CA ASN A 268 2.79 19.51 -98.21
C ASN A 268 1.70 18.56 -97.69
N ARG A 269 1.04 17.97 -98.64
CA ARG A 269 -0.25 17.36 -98.73
C ARG A 269 -0.09 15.80 -98.68
N ARG A 270 -1.09 15.10 -98.19
CA ARG A 270 -1.38 13.66 -98.41
C ARG A 270 -0.70 12.66 -97.48
N ASN A 271 -1.35 11.65 -96.89
CA ASN A 271 -2.46 10.77 -97.22
C ASN A 271 -2.80 9.97 -95.99
N ARG A 272 -4.02 9.78 -95.50
CA ARG A 272 -4.95 8.70 -95.60
C ARG A 272 -4.42 7.28 -95.36
N ASN A 273 -4.84 6.65 -94.26
CA ASN A 273 -5.47 5.36 -94.05
C ASN A 273 -5.20 4.85 -92.68
N LYS A 274 -6.19 4.62 -91.83
CA LYS A 274 -7.13 3.49 -91.65
C LYS A 274 -6.55 2.27 -90.91
N SER A 275 -7.17 1.98 -89.85
CA SER A 275 -7.54 0.67 -89.18
C SER A 275 -7.17 0.66 -87.73
N ARG A 276 -8.11 0.66 -86.84
CA ARG A 276 -9.13 -0.29 -86.39
C ARG A 276 -8.55 -1.45 -85.55
N ALA A 277 -9.22 -1.64 -84.43
CA ALA A 277 -9.43 -2.83 -83.58
C ALA A 277 -8.62 -2.86 -82.27
N THR A 278 -9.36 -2.76 -81.21
CA THR A 278 -10.06 -3.78 -80.40
C THR A 278 -9.13 -4.51 -79.44
N GLU A 279 -9.59 -4.44 -78.26
CA GLU A 279 -10.01 -5.40 -77.26
C GLU A 279 -8.96 -5.60 -76.17
N GLU A 280 -9.31 -5.58 -74.99
CA GLU A 280 -10.16 -6.13 -73.94
C GLU A 280 -9.32 -6.46 -72.73
N ASP A 281 -9.90 -6.08 -71.57
CA ASP A 281 -10.01 -6.79 -70.33
C ASP A 281 -8.83 -7.58 -69.75
N HIS A 282 -8.48 -7.25 -68.56
CA HIS A 282 -8.70 -8.14 -67.41
C HIS A 282 -8.40 -7.50 -66.06
N VAL A 283 -9.45 -7.54 -65.24
CA VAL A 283 -9.44 -7.27 -63.81
C VAL A 283 -8.99 -8.58 -63.10
N GLU A 284 -8.10 -8.50 -62.12
CA GLU A 284 -8.02 -9.54 -61.13
C GLU A 284 -7.69 -9.02 -59.75
N TYR A 285 -8.62 -9.31 -58.84
CA TYR A 285 -8.51 -9.14 -57.38
C TYR A 285 -7.82 -10.35 -56.73
N THR A 286 -6.98 -10.14 -55.75
CA THR A 286 -6.79 -11.08 -54.65
C THR A 286 -6.32 -10.32 -53.41
N SER A 287 -7.12 -10.17 -52.46
CA SER A 287 -7.47 -10.74 -51.17
C SER A 287 -6.30 -10.96 -50.20
N VAL A 288 -6.51 -10.35 -49.03
CA VAL A 288 -5.86 -10.44 -47.71
C VAL A 288 -5.69 -11.89 -47.21
N PRO A 289 -4.70 -12.17 -46.32
CA PRO A 289 -5.17 -12.64 -45.02
C PRO A 289 -4.48 -12.05 -43.80
N HIS A 290 -5.26 -11.96 -42.74
CA HIS A 290 -5.02 -11.89 -41.31
C HIS A 290 -4.22 -13.07 -40.77
N GLN A 291 -3.42 -12.83 -39.71
CA GLN A 291 -3.14 -13.67 -38.52
C GLN A 291 -1.76 -13.27 -37.97
N SER A 292 -1.47 -13.19 -36.73
CA SER A 292 -2.13 -13.51 -35.44
C SER A 292 -1.62 -12.56 -34.39
#